data_df09cbfbd1175549c670ec6515b829d1
#
_entry.id   df09cbfbd1175549c670ec6515b829d1
#
_cell.length_a   1.000
_cell.length_b   1.000
_cell.length_c   1.000
_cell.angle_alpha   90.00
_cell.angle_beta   90.00
_cell.angle_gamma   90.00
#
_symmetry.space_group_name_H-M   'P 1'
#
loop_
_entity.id
_entity.type
_entity.pdbx_description
1 polymer ?
#
loop_
_entity_poly.entity_id
_entity_poly.type
_entity_poly.pdbx_seq_one_letter_code
_entity_poly.pdbx_strand_id
1 'polypeptide(L)'
;MCGLEKMIFLKEGIVKVSSILEDGREYNITYAKGPNLLSLMCDTLREDVAYRIRIRVESEEASFCLVSREDFSRVVKQDEKLKEYVEAYYRENLQRALYRQKCMTMNGKSGAIYAFLYNLISLFGKENEEGILIDMQVTNDDIAGFCGVSTRNSVNRILRGLREENVIRIVDNKILILNADYLKPYAD
;
A
#
# COMPACT_ATOMS: atom_id res chain seq x y z
N MET A 1 -18.52 4.34 -18.67
CA MET A 1 -19.02 3.28 -17.73
C MET A 1 -17.83 2.76 -16.94
N CYS A 2 -17.60 3.26 -15.76
CA CYS A 2 -16.43 2.91 -14.94
C CYS A 2 -16.84 2.41 -13.55
N GLY A 3 -17.90 1.64 -13.45
CA GLY A 3 -18.14 0.77 -12.32
C GLY A 3 -17.61 -0.61 -12.67
N LEU A 4 -16.71 -1.18 -11.90
CA LEU A 4 -16.40 -2.59 -12.02
C LEU A 4 -17.71 -3.36 -11.83
N GLU A 5 -18.19 -4.04 -12.88
CA GLU A 5 -19.40 -4.88 -12.79
C GLU A 5 -19.24 -5.99 -11.75
N LYS A 6 -17.98 -6.29 -11.39
CA LYS A 6 -17.62 -7.34 -10.45
C LYS A 6 -16.84 -6.79 -9.26
N MET A 7 -17.13 -7.33 -8.10
CA MET A 7 -16.33 -7.15 -6.89
C MET A 7 -15.16 -8.12 -6.92
N ILE A 8 -13.96 -7.64 -6.58
CA ILE A 8 -12.72 -8.41 -6.59
C ILE A 8 -12.29 -8.68 -5.14
N PHE A 9 -12.28 -9.94 -4.76
CA PHE A 9 -11.77 -10.41 -3.49
C PHE A 9 -10.40 -11.05 -3.73
N LEU A 10 -9.37 -10.57 -3.07
CA LEU A 10 -8.10 -11.25 -2.95
C LEU A 10 -8.24 -12.31 -1.86
N LYS A 11 -8.15 -13.59 -2.22
CA LYS A 11 -8.20 -14.70 -1.25
C LYS A 11 -6.84 -14.92 -0.61
N GLU A 12 -5.81 -15.01 -1.44
CA GLU A 12 -4.44 -15.29 -1.03
C GLU A 12 -3.46 -14.50 -1.89
N GLY A 13 -2.25 -14.30 -1.35
CA GLY A 13 -1.19 -13.57 -2.02
C GLY A 13 -1.09 -12.11 -1.59
N ILE A 14 -0.20 -11.39 -2.24
CA ILE A 14 0.07 -9.98 -2.02
C ILE A 14 -0.08 -9.24 -3.35
N VAL A 15 -0.77 -8.12 -3.33
CA VAL A 15 -0.93 -7.25 -4.50
C VAL A 15 -0.61 -5.81 -4.15
N LYS A 16 -0.11 -5.08 -5.14
CA LYS A 16 -0.03 -3.61 -5.13
C LYS A 16 -1.22 -3.04 -5.87
N VAL A 17 -1.92 -2.11 -5.23
CA VAL A 17 -3.00 -1.33 -5.83
C VAL A 17 -2.48 0.07 -6.14
N SER A 18 -2.61 0.49 -7.38
CA SER A 18 -2.10 1.78 -7.87
C SER A 18 -3.07 2.42 -8.86
N SER A 19 -2.82 3.69 -9.16
CA SER A 19 -3.49 4.44 -10.23
C SER A 19 -2.45 5.03 -11.17
N ILE A 20 -2.74 5.03 -12.46
CA ILE A 20 -1.88 5.66 -13.47
C ILE A 20 -2.40 7.07 -13.71
N LEU A 21 -1.53 8.05 -13.50
CA LEU A 21 -1.81 9.45 -13.75
C LEU A 21 -1.78 9.75 -15.25
N GLU A 22 -2.34 10.88 -15.68
CA GLU A 22 -2.37 11.30 -17.09
C GLU A 22 -0.97 11.45 -17.71
N ASP A 23 0.01 11.81 -16.91
CA ASP A 23 1.42 11.92 -17.31
C ASP A 23 2.18 10.59 -17.33
N GLY A 24 1.48 9.47 -17.09
CA GLY A 24 2.04 8.12 -17.09
C GLY A 24 2.73 7.71 -15.78
N ARG A 25 2.84 8.58 -14.79
CA ARG A 25 3.37 8.20 -13.47
C ARG A 25 2.39 7.29 -12.73
N GLU A 26 2.94 6.37 -11.96
CA GLU A 26 2.17 5.48 -11.10
C GLU A 26 2.04 6.09 -9.68
N TYR A 27 0.81 6.28 -9.23
CA TYR A 27 0.48 6.63 -7.86
C TYR A 27 0.09 5.35 -7.11
N ASN A 28 0.90 4.93 -6.15
CA ASN A 28 0.65 3.72 -5.38
C ASN A 28 -0.30 4.02 -4.22
N ILE A 29 -1.39 3.27 -4.16
CA ILE A 29 -2.44 3.46 -3.15
C ILE A 29 -2.13 2.61 -1.92
N THR A 30 -1.92 1.30 -2.09
CA THR A 30 -1.64 0.39 -0.99
C THR A 30 -1.03 -0.92 -1.47
N TYR A 31 -0.36 -1.62 -0.55
CA TYR A 31 -0.22 -3.07 -0.63
C TYR A 31 -1.39 -3.71 0.09
N ALA A 32 -1.94 -4.76 -0.48
CA ALA A 32 -2.98 -5.56 0.12
C ALA A 32 -2.54 -7.04 0.20
N LYS A 33 -2.74 -7.65 1.35
CA LYS A 33 -2.53 -9.07 1.59
C LYS A 33 -3.89 -9.75 1.72
N GLY A 34 -4.02 -10.94 1.17
CA GLY A 34 -5.25 -11.74 1.31
C GLY A 34 -5.48 -12.26 2.74
N PRO A 35 -6.73 -12.39 3.20
CA PRO A 35 -7.96 -12.02 2.48
C PRO A 35 -8.24 -10.50 2.50
N ASN A 36 -8.68 -9.94 1.36
CA ASN A 36 -8.98 -8.52 1.25
C ASN A 36 -10.01 -8.24 0.15
N LEU A 37 -10.89 -7.26 0.36
CA LEU A 37 -11.90 -6.84 -0.60
C LEU A 37 -11.41 -5.61 -1.38
N LEU A 38 -10.68 -5.83 -2.46
CA LEU A 38 -9.98 -4.78 -3.22
C LEU A 38 -10.93 -3.78 -3.87
N SER A 39 -12.10 -4.25 -4.33
CA SER A 39 -13.04 -3.40 -5.09
C SER A 39 -13.65 -2.27 -4.29
N LEU A 40 -13.70 -2.37 -2.96
CA LEU A 40 -14.18 -1.25 -2.14
C LEU A 40 -13.26 -0.03 -2.21
N MET A 41 -11.96 -0.22 -2.46
CA MET A 41 -11.04 0.91 -2.70
C MET A 41 -11.31 1.63 -4.01
N CYS A 42 -11.95 0.93 -4.96
CA CYS A 42 -12.23 1.41 -6.30
C CYS A 42 -13.68 1.86 -6.45
N ASP A 43 -14.46 1.80 -5.36
CA ASP A 43 -15.86 2.18 -5.37
C ASP A 43 -15.97 3.70 -5.42
N THR A 44 -16.46 4.22 -6.53
CA THR A 44 -16.66 5.66 -6.74
C THR A 44 -18.12 5.93 -7.00
N LEU A 45 -18.64 6.94 -6.30
CA LEU A 45 -19.98 7.47 -6.54
C LEU A 45 -20.03 8.45 -7.72
N ARG A 46 -18.87 8.80 -8.29
CA ARG A 46 -18.72 9.81 -9.32
C ARG A 46 -18.00 9.23 -10.53
N GLU A 47 -18.67 9.26 -11.68
CA GLU A 47 -18.11 8.77 -12.96
C GLU A 47 -16.92 9.63 -13.45
N ASP A 48 -16.90 10.92 -13.08
CA ASP A 48 -15.84 11.87 -13.45
C ASP A 48 -14.53 11.69 -12.65
N VAL A 49 -14.56 10.93 -11.55
CA VAL A 49 -13.40 10.62 -10.69
C VAL A 49 -13.00 9.15 -10.83
N ALA A 50 -13.10 8.60 -12.03
CA ALA A 50 -12.70 7.23 -12.28
C ALA A 50 -11.18 7.08 -12.19
N TYR A 51 -10.68 6.70 -11.02
CA TYR A 51 -9.30 6.25 -10.89
C TYR A 51 -9.11 5.01 -11.76
N ARG A 52 -8.15 5.06 -12.68
CA ARG A 52 -7.71 3.86 -13.41
C ARG A 52 -6.90 2.99 -12.47
N ILE A 53 -7.60 2.16 -11.70
CA ILE A 53 -6.97 1.27 -10.74
C ILE A 53 -6.26 0.15 -11.49
N ARG A 54 -5.01 -0.07 -11.09
CA ARG A 54 -4.18 -1.18 -11.52
C ARG A 54 -3.88 -2.06 -10.31
N ILE A 55 -4.02 -3.36 -10.49
CA ILE A 55 -3.65 -4.37 -9.50
C ILE A 55 -2.46 -5.16 -10.06
N ARG A 56 -1.33 -5.15 -9.36
CA ARG A 56 -0.14 -5.92 -9.69
C ARG A 56 0.10 -6.98 -8.61
N VAL A 57 0.30 -8.23 -9.01
CA VAL A 57 0.67 -9.31 -8.10
C VAL A 57 2.13 -9.13 -7.69
N GLU A 58 2.42 -9.18 -6.39
CA GLU A 58 3.75 -8.99 -5.80
C GLU A 58 4.29 -10.28 -5.17
N SER A 59 3.43 -11.24 -4.80
CA SER A 59 3.80 -12.59 -4.40
C SER A 59 4.01 -13.49 -5.61
N GLU A 60 4.56 -14.68 -5.42
CA GLU A 60 4.72 -15.68 -6.49
C GLU A 60 3.38 -16.02 -7.15
N GLU A 61 2.34 -16.17 -6.31
CA GLU A 61 0.96 -16.44 -6.74
C GLU A 61 -0.04 -15.55 -5.97
N ALA A 62 -1.19 -15.32 -6.61
CA ALA A 62 -2.34 -14.71 -5.95
C ALA A 62 -3.64 -15.33 -6.47
N SER A 63 -4.58 -15.59 -5.57
CA SER A 63 -5.88 -16.12 -5.93
C SER A 63 -6.98 -15.09 -5.66
N PHE A 64 -7.92 -15.00 -6.62
CA PHE A 64 -9.01 -14.02 -6.58
C PHE A 64 -10.36 -14.72 -6.71
N CYS A 65 -11.37 -14.12 -6.08
CA CYS A 65 -12.77 -14.43 -6.31
C CYS A 65 -13.47 -13.20 -6.89
N LEU A 66 -14.27 -13.42 -7.93
CA LEU A 66 -15.05 -12.38 -8.58
C LEU A 66 -16.54 -12.64 -8.32
N VAL A 67 -17.23 -11.64 -7.77
CA VAL A 67 -18.65 -11.69 -7.46
C VAL A 67 -19.35 -10.54 -8.20
N SER A 68 -20.58 -10.73 -8.67
CA SER A 68 -21.39 -9.63 -9.21
C SER A 68 -21.53 -8.51 -8.15
N ARG A 69 -21.36 -7.27 -8.57
CA ARG A 69 -21.58 -6.10 -7.68
C ARG A 69 -23.02 -6.04 -7.17
N GLU A 70 -23.97 -6.40 -8.01
CA GLU A 70 -25.39 -6.44 -7.65
C GLU A 70 -25.65 -7.47 -6.55
N ASP A 71 -25.13 -8.70 -6.73
CA ASP A 71 -25.27 -9.76 -5.72
C ASP A 71 -24.59 -9.39 -4.41
N PHE A 72 -23.36 -8.83 -4.47
CA PHE A 72 -22.68 -8.34 -3.29
C PHE A 72 -23.49 -7.28 -2.55
N SER A 73 -24.02 -6.28 -3.28
CA SER A 73 -24.81 -5.20 -2.70
C SER A 73 -26.12 -5.72 -2.08
N ARG A 74 -26.73 -6.73 -2.70
CA ARG A 74 -27.93 -7.39 -2.17
C ARG A 74 -27.64 -8.10 -0.84
N VAL A 75 -26.52 -8.86 -0.77
CA VAL A 75 -26.14 -9.59 0.44
C VAL A 75 -25.75 -8.61 1.56
N VAL A 76 -25.00 -7.55 1.27
CA VAL A 76 -24.64 -6.51 2.26
C VAL A 76 -25.88 -5.88 2.90
N LYS A 77 -26.97 -5.68 2.13
CA LYS A 77 -28.24 -5.13 2.67
C LYS A 77 -28.98 -6.09 3.60
N GLN A 78 -28.72 -7.39 3.48
CA GLN A 78 -29.43 -8.46 4.22
C GLN A 78 -28.62 -9.03 5.38
N ASP A 79 -27.31 -8.84 5.39
CA ASP A 79 -26.39 -9.37 6.40
C ASP A 79 -25.73 -8.22 7.17
N GLU A 80 -26.15 -8.05 8.43
CA GLU A 80 -25.66 -6.97 9.28
C GLU A 80 -24.16 -7.09 9.58
N LYS A 81 -23.62 -8.31 9.70
CA LYS A 81 -22.18 -8.53 9.92
C LYS A 81 -21.35 -8.11 8.71
N LEU A 82 -21.84 -8.41 7.50
CA LEU A 82 -21.17 -8.00 6.29
C LEU A 82 -21.24 -6.47 6.10
N LYS A 83 -22.36 -5.86 6.49
CA LYS A 83 -22.51 -4.40 6.48
C LYS A 83 -21.53 -3.74 7.46
N GLU A 84 -21.44 -4.23 8.70
CA GLU A 84 -20.48 -3.76 9.70
C GLU A 84 -19.02 -3.90 9.19
N TYR A 85 -18.70 -5.01 8.53
CA TYR A 85 -17.39 -5.22 7.91
C TYR A 85 -17.09 -4.17 6.84
N VAL A 86 -18.04 -3.88 5.93
CA VAL A 86 -17.87 -2.88 4.88
C VAL A 86 -17.68 -1.48 5.47
N GLU A 87 -18.45 -1.12 6.49
CA GLU A 87 -18.32 0.15 7.20
C GLU A 87 -16.96 0.27 7.91
N ALA A 88 -16.53 -0.78 8.60
CA ALA A 88 -15.22 -0.84 9.24
C ALA A 88 -14.09 -0.70 8.20
N TYR A 89 -14.20 -1.37 7.07
CA TYR A 89 -13.25 -1.30 5.96
C TYR A 89 -13.07 0.14 5.46
N TYR A 90 -14.15 0.87 5.20
CA TYR A 90 -14.06 2.28 4.76
C TYR A 90 -13.44 3.18 5.83
N ARG A 91 -13.80 2.98 7.08
CA ARG A 91 -13.28 3.75 8.22
C ARG A 91 -11.77 3.56 8.37
N GLU A 92 -11.31 2.31 8.33
CA GLU A 92 -9.87 1.99 8.39
C GLU A 92 -9.09 2.56 7.21
N ASN A 93 -9.63 2.46 5.99
CA ASN A 93 -8.95 3.02 4.81
C ASN A 93 -8.90 4.54 4.84
N LEU A 94 -9.94 5.21 5.35
CA LEU A 94 -9.92 6.65 5.58
C LEU A 94 -8.85 7.04 6.60
N GLN A 95 -8.75 6.34 7.73
CA GLN A 95 -7.72 6.59 8.74
C GLN A 95 -6.31 6.40 8.16
N ARG A 96 -6.08 5.33 7.39
CA ARG A 96 -4.81 5.10 6.69
C ARG A 96 -4.48 6.21 5.70
N ALA A 97 -5.46 6.71 4.95
CA ALA A 97 -5.28 7.80 4.00
C ALA A 97 -4.90 9.12 4.71
N LEU A 98 -5.59 9.47 5.79
CA LEU A 98 -5.29 10.65 6.61
C LEU A 98 -3.91 10.55 7.26
N TYR A 99 -3.57 9.39 7.80
CA TYR A 99 -2.25 9.11 8.36
C TYR A 99 -1.15 9.31 7.30
N ARG A 100 -1.30 8.72 6.12
CA ARG A 100 -0.33 8.90 5.03
C ARG A 100 -0.21 10.36 4.60
N GLN A 101 -1.33 11.06 4.48
CA GLN A 101 -1.32 12.49 4.17
C GLN A 101 -0.50 13.27 5.20
N LYS A 102 -0.71 12.99 6.50
CA LYS A 102 0.09 13.57 7.58
C LYS A 102 1.58 13.33 7.38
N CYS A 103 2.01 12.07 7.19
CA CYS A 103 3.42 11.71 7.00
C CYS A 103 4.05 12.43 5.80
N MET A 104 3.33 12.53 4.69
CA MET A 104 3.82 13.21 3.48
C MET A 104 3.92 14.72 3.65
N THR A 105 3.00 15.33 4.39
CA THR A 105 2.91 16.80 4.53
C THR A 105 3.87 17.31 5.60
N MET A 106 3.98 16.61 6.73
CA MET A 106 4.71 17.10 7.90
C MET A 106 6.20 16.78 7.87
N ASN A 107 6.60 15.69 7.24
CA ASN A 107 7.96 15.15 7.35
C ASN A 107 8.83 15.40 6.10
N GLY A 108 8.29 16.06 5.09
CA GLY A 108 8.97 16.23 3.80
C GLY A 108 9.26 14.88 3.10
N LYS A 109 10.06 14.92 2.03
CA LYS A 109 10.31 13.72 1.19
C LYS A 109 11.06 12.61 1.92
N SER A 110 12.06 12.97 2.73
CA SER A 110 12.85 11.99 3.48
C SER A 110 12.01 11.31 4.56
N GLY A 111 11.32 12.11 5.37
CA GLY A 111 10.49 11.56 6.42
C GLY A 111 9.29 10.77 5.91
N ALA A 112 8.71 11.12 4.75
CA ALA A 112 7.70 10.30 4.10
C ALA A 112 8.22 8.90 3.73
N ILE A 113 9.48 8.81 3.24
CA ILE A 113 10.13 7.53 2.96
C ILE A 113 10.42 6.77 4.26
N TYR A 114 10.88 7.44 5.33
CA TYR A 114 11.16 6.81 6.61
C TYR A 114 9.88 6.23 7.23
N ALA A 115 8.78 7.00 7.24
CA ALA A 115 7.47 6.52 7.67
C ALA A 115 6.99 5.34 6.83
N PHE A 116 7.19 5.38 5.51
CA PHE A 116 6.82 4.28 4.62
C PHE A 116 7.60 3.01 4.95
N LEU A 117 8.93 3.10 5.12
CA LEU A 117 9.78 1.95 5.48
C LEU A 117 9.37 1.36 6.83
N TYR A 118 9.09 2.21 7.82
CA TYR A 118 8.60 1.76 9.12
C TYR A 118 7.27 1.00 9.01
N ASN A 119 6.34 1.51 8.21
CA ASN A 119 5.03 0.87 7.99
C ASN A 119 5.14 -0.49 7.27
N LEU A 120 6.18 -0.70 6.45
CA LEU A 120 6.42 -2.01 5.84
C LEU A 120 6.75 -3.09 6.87
N ILE A 121 7.26 -2.72 8.06
CA ILE A 121 7.55 -3.68 9.17
C ILE A 121 6.28 -4.42 9.56
N SER A 122 5.16 -3.70 9.74
CA SER A 122 3.89 -4.31 10.15
C SER A 122 3.26 -5.21 9.08
N LEU A 123 3.58 -4.95 7.80
CA LEU A 123 3.01 -5.69 6.67
C LEU A 123 3.86 -6.90 6.27
N PHE A 124 5.18 -6.74 6.27
CA PHE A 124 6.12 -7.68 5.65
C PHE A 124 7.36 -7.96 6.50
N GLY A 125 7.43 -7.43 7.72
CA GLY A 125 8.58 -7.61 8.61
C GLY A 125 8.70 -9.06 9.07
N LYS A 126 9.91 -9.60 8.95
CA LYS A 126 10.33 -10.87 9.55
C LYS A 126 11.56 -10.62 10.42
N GLU A 127 11.54 -11.11 11.65
CA GLU A 127 12.70 -11.04 12.54
C GLU A 127 13.92 -11.72 11.90
N ASN A 128 15.07 -11.08 12.04
CA ASN A 128 16.37 -11.53 11.60
C ASN A 128 17.37 -11.25 12.70
N GLU A 129 18.50 -11.97 12.74
CA GLU A 129 19.57 -11.80 13.77
C GLU A 129 20.11 -10.37 13.85
N GLU A 130 20.09 -9.62 12.73
CA GLU A 130 20.61 -8.25 12.64
C GLU A 130 19.53 -7.16 12.68
N GLY A 131 18.23 -7.53 12.62
CA GLY A 131 17.13 -6.55 12.58
C GLY A 131 15.84 -7.14 11.99
N ILE A 132 15.10 -6.34 11.21
CA ILE A 132 13.83 -6.74 10.65
C ILE A 132 13.93 -6.76 9.11
N LEU A 133 13.85 -7.93 8.50
CA LEU A 133 13.83 -8.08 7.05
C LEU A 133 12.42 -7.79 6.52
N ILE A 134 12.32 -6.87 5.59
CA ILE A 134 11.08 -6.69 4.81
C ILE A 134 11.03 -7.78 3.75
N ASP A 135 10.25 -8.83 4.00
CA ASP A 135 10.17 -10.02 3.15
C ASP A 135 9.34 -9.77 1.88
N MET A 136 9.67 -8.71 1.19
CA MET A 136 9.15 -8.33 -0.12
C MET A 136 10.16 -7.45 -0.84
N GLN A 137 10.26 -7.59 -2.16
CA GLN A 137 11.03 -6.66 -2.98
C GLN A 137 10.23 -5.36 -3.18
N VAL A 138 10.81 -4.25 -2.75
CA VAL A 138 10.24 -2.91 -2.94
C VAL A 138 11.18 -2.09 -3.79
N THR A 139 10.75 -1.72 -4.98
CA THR A 139 11.58 -0.94 -5.90
C THR A 139 11.62 0.54 -5.52
N ASN A 140 12.65 1.26 -5.99
CA ASN A 140 12.72 2.71 -5.80
C ASN A 140 11.55 3.45 -6.48
N ASP A 141 11.01 2.90 -7.55
CA ASP A 141 9.82 3.44 -8.24
C ASP A 141 8.57 3.21 -7.39
N ASP A 142 8.45 2.06 -6.73
CA ASP A 142 7.37 1.82 -5.77
C ASP A 142 7.43 2.81 -4.60
N ILE A 143 8.61 3.00 -4.00
CA ILE A 143 8.81 3.98 -2.92
C ILE A 143 8.44 5.39 -3.40
N ALA A 144 8.88 5.78 -4.59
CA ALA A 144 8.53 7.07 -5.19
C ALA A 144 7.02 7.25 -5.33
N GLY A 145 6.32 6.24 -5.88
CA GLY A 145 4.88 6.24 -6.06
C GLY A 145 4.08 6.25 -4.76
N PHE A 146 4.59 5.61 -3.69
CA PHE A 146 3.96 5.64 -2.37
C PHE A 146 4.19 6.95 -1.61
N CYS A 147 5.37 7.56 -1.76
CA CYS A 147 5.78 8.72 -0.97
C CYS A 147 5.61 10.06 -1.70
N GLY A 148 5.05 10.06 -2.92
CA GLY A 148 4.89 11.28 -3.72
C GLY A 148 6.23 11.93 -4.10
N VAL A 149 7.30 11.12 -4.22
CA VAL A 149 8.63 11.59 -4.62
C VAL A 149 8.74 11.53 -6.14
N SER A 150 9.03 12.66 -6.77
CA SER A 150 8.95 12.81 -8.22
C SER A 150 9.99 12.01 -9.01
N THR A 151 11.09 11.55 -8.40
CA THR A 151 12.17 10.87 -9.13
C THR A 151 12.77 9.72 -8.34
N ARG A 152 13.07 8.62 -9.04
CA ARG A 152 13.84 7.48 -8.55
C ARG A 152 15.20 7.88 -7.95
N ASN A 153 15.86 8.89 -8.56
CA ASN A 153 17.15 9.37 -8.07
C ASN A 153 17.07 10.02 -6.69
N SER A 154 15.97 10.71 -6.39
CA SER A 154 15.74 11.28 -5.06
C SER A 154 15.56 10.19 -4.01
N VAL A 155 14.80 9.14 -4.33
CA VAL A 155 14.66 7.95 -3.46
C VAL A 155 16.02 7.30 -3.23
N ASN A 156 16.79 7.07 -4.30
CA ASN A 156 18.11 6.44 -4.23
C ASN A 156 19.06 7.21 -3.29
N ARG A 157 19.08 8.55 -3.37
CA ARG A 157 19.89 9.40 -2.49
C ARG A 157 19.48 9.26 -1.03
N ILE A 158 18.18 9.23 -0.74
CA ILE A 158 17.66 9.10 0.64
C ILE A 158 18.00 7.71 1.20
N LEU A 159 17.76 6.64 0.43
CA LEU A 159 18.11 5.28 0.84
C LEU A 159 19.63 5.08 1.02
N ARG A 160 20.43 5.79 0.22
CA ARG A 160 21.88 5.78 0.38
C ARG A 160 22.30 6.40 1.73
N GLY A 161 21.70 7.55 2.12
CA GLY A 161 21.93 8.14 3.44
C GLY A 161 21.59 7.18 4.58
N LEU A 162 20.42 6.52 4.52
CA LEU A 162 20.05 5.52 5.53
C LEU A 162 21.03 4.33 5.61
N ARG A 163 21.65 3.93 4.50
CA ARG A 163 22.69 2.89 4.51
C ARG A 163 23.99 3.39 5.11
N GLU A 164 24.41 4.60 4.80
CA GLU A 164 25.62 5.23 5.36
C GLU A 164 25.48 5.42 6.88
N GLU A 165 24.26 5.69 7.36
CA GLU A 165 23.92 5.79 8.80
C GLU A 165 23.63 4.45 9.47
N ASN A 166 23.79 3.31 8.76
CA ASN A 166 23.50 1.96 9.25
C ASN A 166 22.06 1.80 9.78
N VAL A 167 21.10 2.51 9.23
CA VAL A 167 19.68 2.36 9.56
C VAL A 167 19.06 1.21 8.77
N ILE A 168 19.50 1.02 7.52
CA ILE A 168 19.06 -0.06 6.65
C ILE A 168 20.22 -0.72 5.93
N ARG A 169 19.99 -1.95 5.43
CA ARG A 169 20.88 -2.68 4.51
C ARG A 169 20.02 -3.30 3.41
N ILE A 170 20.61 -3.54 2.24
CA ILE A 170 19.97 -4.32 1.17
C ILE A 170 20.56 -5.72 1.18
N VAL A 171 19.69 -6.71 1.29
CA VAL A 171 20.02 -8.15 1.29
C VAL A 171 19.08 -8.83 0.27
N ASP A 172 19.63 -9.48 -0.74
CA ASP A 172 18.87 -10.18 -1.80
C ASP A 172 17.75 -9.34 -2.42
N ASN A 173 18.04 -8.07 -2.72
CA ASN A 173 17.09 -7.06 -3.22
C ASN A 173 15.92 -6.73 -2.26
N LYS A 174 16.02 -7.13 -0.99
CA LYS A 174 15.08 -6.77 0.08
C LYS A 174 15.73 -5.78 1.05
N ILE A 175 14.89 -5.05 1.77
CA ILE A 175 15.34 -4.06 2.76
C ILE A 175 15.41 -4.75 4.12
N LEU A 176 16.60 -4.79 4.71
CA LEU A 176 16.81 -5.14 6.11
C LEU A 176 16.87 -3.86 6.93
N ILE A 177 15.95 -3.69 7.87
CA ILE A 177 15.90 -2.55 8.78
C ILE A 177 16.72 -2.91 10.02
N LEU A 178 17.87 -2.23 10.18
CA LEU A 178 18.80 -2.45 11.30
C LEU A 178 18.42 -1.62 12.54
N ASN A 179 17.84 -0.44 12.32
CA ASN A 179 17.43 0.47 13.38
C ASN A 179 16.02 1.01 13.12
N ALA A 180 15.00 0.31 13.65
CA ALA A 180 13.60 0.70 13.51
C ALA A 180 13.28 1.97 14.33
N ASP A 181 13.94 2.19 15.45
CA ASP A 181 13.70 3.35 16.32
C ASP A 181 14.10 4.67 15.65
N TYR A 182 15.05 4.64 14.71
CA TYR A 182 15.40 5.80 13.89
C TYR A 182 14.23 6.22 12.97
N LEU A 183 13.49 5.26 12.45
CA LEU A 183 12.38 5.49 11.51
C LEU A 183 11.05 5.82 12.21
N LYS A 184 10.85 5.28 13.42
CA LYS A 184 9.62 5.35 14.19
C LYS A 184 9.07 6.78 14.37
N PRO A 185 9.86 7.80 14.73
CA PRO A 185 9.33 9.17 14.95
C PRO A 185 8.69 9.80 13.72
N TYR A 186 8.98 9.30 12.53
CA TYR A 186 8.38 9.79 11.28
C TYR A 186 7.04 9.11 10.97
N ALA A 187 6.74 8.02 11.69
CA ALA A 187 5.52 7.23 11.57
C ALA A 187 4.52 7.47 12.73
N ASP A 188 4.87 8.26 13.71
CA ASP A 188 4.01 8.61 14.86
C ASP A 188 3.05 9.77 14.60
#